data_1d96ae9c4d16212a2345c44809b61334
#
_entry.id   1d96ae9c4d16212a2345c44809b61334
#
_cell.length_a   1.000
_cell.length_b   1.000
_cell.length_c   1.000
_cell.angle_alpha   90.00
_cell.angle_beta   90.00
_cell.angle_gamma   90.00
#
_symmetry.space_group_name_H-M   'P 1'
#
loop_
_entity.id
_entity.type
_entity.pdbx_description
1 polymer ?
#
loop_
_entity_poly.entity_id
_entity_poly.type
_entity_poly.pdbx_seq_one_letter_code
_entity_poly.pdbx_strand_id
1 'polypeptide(L)'
;MYKIGKAINVSTRPNFEKIINVLVDNDFKVRTFDAPSHGLSEDSKSTMYDFRELVYYMIKKYSIKNLITHSFGAVPSTYLAANKKIFMEKMVLIACPNNFYDWIIDVSSKFGIGKNIVDLTIDKIEKKYDMDINDMSVAEFAKDLKKVKSLIIHGDIDKIIPIEKPLEVYKNWEGSKFLKLKNLGHSKILRSDEAINSLLNFLKE
;
A
#
# COMPACT_ATOMS: atom_id res chain seq x y z
N MET A 1 2.33 -9.08 29.87
CA MET A 1 1.08 -8.93 29.07
C MET A 1 1.51 -8.66 27.63
N TYR A 2 1.52 -9.69 26.77
CA TYR A 2 2.05 -9.59 25.41
C TYR A 2 1.09 -8.75 24.55
N LYS A 3 1.56 -7.61 24.05
CA LYS A 3 0.83 -6.84 23.02
C LYS A 3 0.90 -7.64 21.71
N ILE A 4 -0.12 -8.46 21.45
CA ILE A 4 -0.24 -9.18 20.19
C ILE A 4 -0.69 -8.16 19.12
N GLY A 5 0.26 -7.43 18.55
CA GLY A 5 0.02 -6.63 17.37
C GLY A 5 -0.22 -7.56 16.18
N LYS A 6 -1.38 -7.46 15.52
CA LYS A 6 -1.64 -8.15 14.25
C LYS A 6 -1.31 -7.18 13.13
N ALA A 7 -0.33 -7.48 12.31
CA ALA A 7 0.02 -6.70 11.12
C ALA A 7 -0.19 -7.53 9.86
N ILE A 8 -0.74 -6.92 8.82
CA ILE A 8 -0.76 -7.49 7.46
C ILE A 8 0.22 -6.74 6.58
N ASN A 9 0.88 -7.51 5.75
CA ASN A 9 1.63 -7.00 4.62
C ASN A 9 0.90 -7.29 3.31
N VAL A 10 0.79 -6.27 2.48
CA VAL A 10 0.16 -6.31 1.18
C VAL A 10 1.23 -6.12 0.10
N SER A 11 1.93 -7.20 -0.26
CA SER A 11 2.90 -7.24 -1.37
C SER A 11 3.44 -8.66 -1.60
N THR A 12 4.19 -8.88 -2.67
CA THR A 12 4.84 -10.16 -2.95
C THR A 12 5.90 -10.51 -1.89
N ARG A 13 5.83 -11.73 -1.37
CA ARG A 13 6.64 -12.28 -0.26
C ARG A 13 8.14 -11.94 -0.30
N PRO A 14 8.87 -12.14 -1.41
CA PRO A 14 10.34 -12.00 -1.41
C PRO A 14 10.83 -10.60 -1.03
N ASN A 15 10.03 -9.57 -1.26
CA ASN A 15 10.43 -8.19 -0.99
C ASN A 15 10.28 -7.78 0.48
N PHE A 16 9.46 -8.48 1.25
CA PHE A 16 9.16 -8.14 2.65
C PHE A 16 9.84 -9.03 3.70
N GLU A 17 10.64 -9.98 3.28
CA GLU A 17 11.27 -10.96 4.18
C GLU A 17 11.95 -10.30 5.39
N LYS A 18 12.75 -9.27 5.16
CA LYS A 18 13.45 -8.57 6.23
C LYS A 18 12.49 -7.87 7.20
N ILE A 19 11.45 -7.22 6.69
CA ILE A 19 10.41 -6.60 7.53
C ILE A 19 9.67 -7.67 8.34
N ILE A 20 9.29 -8.78 7.72
CA ILE A 20 8.58 -9.89 8.36
C ILE A 20 9.42 -10.45 9.50
N ASN A 21 10.70 -10.75 9.27
CA ASN A 21 11.60 -11.32 10.28
C ASN A 21 11.72 -10.37 11.48
N VAL A 22 11.99 -9.08 11.24
CA VAL A 22 12.10 -8.10 12.33
C VAL A 22 10.79 -7.97 13.12
N LEU A 23 9.64 -8.02 12.46
CA LEU A 23 8.35 -7.95 13.15
C LEU A 23 8.08 -9.21 13.99
N VAL A 24 8.38 -10.39 13.45
CA VAL A 24 8.23 -11.66 14.16
C VAL A 24 9.16 -11.73 15.37
N ASP A 25 10.42 -11.32 15.22
CA ASP A 25 11.41 -11.25 16.31
C ASP A 25 11.01 -10.24 17.41
N ASN A 26 10.06 -9.35 17.11
CA ASN A 26 9.49 -8.39 18.05
C ASN A 26 8.05 -8.72 18.47
N ASP A 27 7.68 -10.00 18.47
CA ASP A 27 6.39 -10.54 18.95
C ASP A 27 5.14 -10.10 18.15
N PHE A 28 5.30 -9.60 16.91
CA PHE A 28 4.17 -9.33 16.05
C PHE A 28 3.69 -10.60 15.35
N LYS A 29 2.37 -10.83 15.33
CA LYS A 29 1.76 -11.83 14.47
C LYS A 29 1.60 -11.25 13.06
N VAL A 30 2.47 -11.64 12.16
CA VAL A 30 2.45 -11.17 10.78
C VAL A 30 1.60 -12.10 9.91
N ARG A 31 0.80 -11.51 9.03
CA ARG A 31 0.11 -12.17 7.94
C ARG A 31 0.55 -11.53 6.63
N THR A 32 0.85 -12.33 5.65
CA THR A 32 1.23 -11.90 4.31
C THR A 32 0.56 -12.80 3.29
N PHE A 33 0.34 -12.30 2.11
CA PHE A 33 -0.19 -13.07 0.99
C PHE A 33 0.44 -12.59 -0.30
N ASP A 34 0.48 -13.44 -1.29
CA ASP A 34 0.79 -13.06 -2.66
C ASP A 34 -0.50 -12.51 -3.30
N ALA A 35 -0.40 -11.33 -3.89
CA ALA A 35 -1.53 -10.76 -4.62
C ALA A 35 -1.99 -11.71 -5.74
N PRO A 36 -3.27 -11.68 -6.13
CA PRO A 36 -3.74 -12.45 -7.26
C PRO A 36 -2.86 -12.19 -8.48
N SER A 37 -2.52 -13.23 -9.24
CA SER A 37 -1.59 -13.20 -10.39
C SER A 37 -0.13 -12.83 -10.05
N HIS A 38 0.27 -12.91 -8.77
CA HIS A 38 1.64 -12.65 -8.33
C HIS A 38 2.15 -13.81 -7.46
N GLY A 39 3.47 -14.02 -7.50
CA GLY A 39 4.13 -15.03 -6.69
C GLY A 39 3.61 -16.45 -6.94
N LEU A 40 3.11 -17.12 -5.91
CA LEU A 40 2.54 -18.48 -5.97
C LEU A 40 1.02 -18.51 -6.17
N SER A 41 0.38 -17.36 -6.39
CA SER A 41 -1.07 -17.29 -6.66
C SER A 41 -1.39 -17.74 -8.08
N GLU A 42 -2.39 -18.61 -8.23
CA GLU A 42 -2.67 -19.37 -9.48
C GLU A 42 -3.38 -18.57 -10.59
N ASP A 43 -3.91 -17.39 -10.35
CA ASP A 43 -4.69 -16.65 -11.35
C ASP A 43 -3.81 -15.93 -12.38
N SER A 44 -4.20 -16.01 -13.64
CA SER A 44 -3.49 -15.36 -14.76
C SER A 44 -3.94 -13.91 -15.01
N LYS A 45 -5.04 -13.48 -14.42
CA LYS A 45 -5.60 -12.11 -14.57
C LYS A 45 -6.20 -11.65 -13.27
N SER A 46 -5.72 -10.54 -12.75
CA SER A 46 -6.30 -9.89 -11.58
C SER A 46 -6.51 -8.40 -11.81
N THR A 47 -7.50 -7.86 -11.14
CA THR A 47 -7.79 -6.44 -11.12
C THR A 47 -7.51 -5.86 -9.74
N MET A 48 -7.50 -4.55 -9.62
CA MET A 48 -7.45 -3.86 -8.33
C MET A 48 -8.57 -4.34 -7.38
N TYR A 49 -9.71 -4.72 -7.92
CA TYR A 49 -10.87 -5.17 -7.15
C TYR A 49 -10.65 -6.54 -6.52
N ASP A 50 -10.08 -7.47 -7.27
CA ASP A 50 -9.74 -8.80 -6.74
C ASP A 50 -8.74 -8.66 -5.58
N PHE A 51 -7.76 -7.78 -5.77
CA PHE A 51 -6.80 -7.44 -4.74
C PHE A 51 -7.48 -6.80 -3.50
N ARG A 52 -8.38 -5.83 -3.72
CA ARG A 52 -9.16 -5.19 -2.67
C ARG A 52 -9.99 -6.19 -1.86
N GLU A 53 -10.69 -7.10 -2.53
CA GLU A 53 -11.51 -8.11 -1.87
C GLU A 53 -10.65 -9.08 -1.05
N LEU A 54 -9.46 -9.45 -1.54
CA LEU A 54 -8.52 -10.28 -0.78
C LEU A 54 -8.03 -9.55 0.47
N VAL A 55 -7.63 -8.27 0.36
CA VAL A 55 -7.26 -7.45 1.53
C VAL A 55 -8.41 -7.38 2.53
N TYR A 56 -9.63 -7.13 2.06
CA TYR A 56 -10.82 -7.08 2.90
C TYR A 56 -11.05 -8.41 3.65
N TYR A 57 -10.99 -9.52 2.94
CA TYR A 57 -11.12 -10.86 3.51
C TYR A 57 -10.07 -11.12 4.61
N MET A 58 -8.81 -10.78 4.32
CA MET A 58 -7.70 -10.96 5.27
C MET A 58 -7.90 -10.12 6.54
N ILE A 59 -8.28 -8.85 6.39
CA ILE A 59 -8.55 -7.96 7.52
C ILE A 59 -9.67 -8.54 8.39
N LYS A 60 -10.77 -8.95 7.80
CA LYS A 60 -11.93 -9.50 8.53
C LYS A 60 -11.61 -10.83 9.19
N LYS A 61 -11.03 -11.79 8.44
CA LYS A 61 -10.73 -13.13 8.94
C LYS A 61 -9.76 -13.12 10.11
N TYR A 62 -8.75 -12.25 10.08
CA TYR A 62 -7.71 -12.24 11.09
C TYR A 62 -7.80 -11.06 12.07
N SER A 63 -8.86 -10.25 11.98
CA SER A 63 -9.06 -9.04 12.82
C SER A 63 -7.83 -8.15 12.83
N ILE A 64 -7.34 -7.82 11.64
CA ILE A 64 -6.12 -7.03 11.46
C ILE A 64 -6.41 -5.57 11.79
N LYS A 65 -5.51 -4.96 12.55
CA LYS A 65 -5.62 -3.56 12.98
C LYS A 65 -4.48 -2.68 12.45
N ASN A 66 -3.35 -3.30 12.14
CA ASN A 66 -2.18 -2.61 11.60
C ASN A 66 -1.89 -3.12 10.20
N LEU A 67 -1.72 -2.23 9.25
CA LEU A 67 -1.53 -2.56 7.85
C LEU A 67 -0.23 -1.94 7.34
N ILE A 68 0.59 -2.74 6.67
CA ILE A 68 1.82 -2.29 6.01
C ILE A 68 1.64 -2.54 4.53
N THR A 69 1.80 -1.49 3.75
CA THR A 69 1.63 -1.55 2.29
C THR A 69 2.86 -1.05 1.57
N HIS A 70 3.09 -1.56 0.38
CA HIS A 70 4.12 -1.06 -0.52
C HIS A 70 3.51 -0.77 -1.89
N SER A 71 3.94 0.34 -2.47
CA SER A 71 3.58 0.73 -3.83
C SER A 71 2.06 0.70 -4.04
N PHE A 72 1.60 0.05 -5.11
CA PHE A 72 0.20 -0.11 -5.47
C PHE A 72 -0.71 -0.56 -4.32
N GLY A 73 -0.20 -1.41 -3.40
CA GLY A 73 -0.99 -1.92 -2.27
C GLY A 73 -1.60 -0.83 -1.38
N ALA A 74 -1.08 0.40 -1.43
CA ALA A 74 -1.63 1.53 -0.68
C ALA A 74 -3.04 1.91 -1.16
N VAL A 75 -3.30 1.89 -2.47
CA VAL A 75 -4.58 2.32 -3.06
C VAL A 75 -5.77 1.49 -2.55
N PRO A 76 -5.83 0.17 -2.77
CA PRO A 76 -6.95 -0.64 -2.29
C PRO A 76 -7.06 -0.66 -0.76
N SER A 77 -5.94 -0.54 -0.05
CA SER A 77 -5.91 -0.57 1.41
C SER A 77 -6.50 0.69 2.04
N THR A 78 -6.14 1.86 1.54
CA THR A 78 -6.70 3.14 2.01
C THR A 78 -8.15 3.30 1.60
N TYR A 79 -8.52 2.87 0.37
CA TYR A 79 -9.92 2.79 -0.06
C TYR A 79 -10.76 1.98 0.93
N LEU A 80 -10.31 0.78 1.31
CA LEU A 80 -11.04 -0.08 2.25
C LEU A 80 -11.20 0.57 3.62
N ALA A 81 -10.13 1.18 4.14
CA ALA A 81 -10.16 1.83 5.44
C ALA A 81 -11.15 3.01 5.47
N ALA A 82 -11.18 3.82 4.40
CA ALA A 82 -12.06 4.97 4.30
C ALA A 82 -13.52 4.58 4.01
N ASN A 83 -13.74 3.80 2.94
CA ASN A 83 -15.08 3.59 2.38
C ASN A 83 -15.85 2.42 3.01
N LYS A 84 -15.15 1.36 3.45
CA LYS A 84 -15.80 0.20 4.10
C LYS A 84 -15.87 0.33 5.62
N LYS A 85 -15.48 1.48 6.17
CA LYS A 85 -15.44 1.77 7.62
C LYS A 85 -14.77 0.65 8.42
N ILE A 86 -13.66 0.15 7.88
CA ILE A 86 -12.86 -0.87 8.56
C ILE A 86 -12.00 -0.17 9.59
N PHE A 87 -12.10 -0.60 10.83
CA PHE A 87 -11.29 -0.05 11.90
C PHE A 87 -9.82 -0.46 11.73
N MET A 88 -8.96 0.54 11.49
CA MET A 88 -7.50 0.43 11.51
C MET A 88 -6.95 1.26 12.66
N GLU A 89 -5.96 0.74 13.36
CA GLU A 89 -5.21 1.50 14.36
C GLU A 89 -4.05 2.25 13.69
N LYS A 90 -3.29 1.53 12.85
CA LYS A 90 -2.10 2.09 12.19
C LYS A 90 -2.00 1.62 10.74
N MET A 91 -1.53 2.51 9.89
CA MET A 91 -1.17 2.19 8.51
C MET A 91 0.23 2.70 8.19
N VAL A 92 1.06 1.82 7.61
CA VAL A 92 2.39 2.18 7.10
C VAL A 92 2.35 2.06 5.58
N LEU A 93 2.62 3.16 4.89
CA LEU A 93 2.64 3.23 3.44
C LEU A 93 4.08 3.44 2.97
N ILE A 94 4.65 2.45 2.30
CA ILE A 94 6.02 2.50 1.79
C ILE A 94 5.98 2.71 0.29
N ALA A 95 6.63 3.77 -0.22
CA ALA A 95 6.70 4.11 -1.64
C ALA A 95 5.30 4.11 -2.30
N CYS A 96 4.32 4.76 -1.67
CA CYS A 96 2.93 4.75 -2.13
C CYS A 96 2.70 5.76 -3.27
N PRO A 97 1.88 5.40 -4.29
CA PRO A 97 1.34 6.36 -5.23
C PRO A 97 0.24 7.21 -4.57
N ASN A 98 -0.21 8.25 -5.24
CA ASN A 98 -1.42 8.95 -4.85
C ASN A 98 -2.60 8.54 -5.73
N ASN A 99 -2.65 9.00 -6.96
CA ASN A 99 -3.73 8.71 -7.89
C ASN A 99 -3.46 7.41 -8.66
N PHE A 100 -4.45 6.53 -8.73
CA PHE A 100 -4.29 5.22 -9.37
C PHE A 100 -4.23 5.31 -10.89
N TYR A 101 -5.01 6.22 -11.51
CA TYR A 101 -4.96 6.45 -12.95
C TYR A 101 -3.57 6.94 -13.38
N ASP A 102 -3.05 7.98 -12.72
CA ASP A 102 -1.71 8.50 -13.00
C ASP A 102 -0.65 7.39 -12.87
N TRP A 103 -0.75 6.59 -11.81
CA TRP A 103 0.18 5.49 -11.58
C TRP A 103 0.15 4.45 -12.70
N ILE A 104 -1.04 4.07 -13.18
CA ILE A 104 -1.17 3.14 -14.33
C ILE A 104 -0.53 3.73 -15.57
N ILE A 105 -0.80 4.98 -15.90
CA ILE A 105 -0.22 5.66 -17.07
C ILE A 105 1.31 5.69 -16.96
N ASP A 106 1.85 6.12 -15.82
CA ASP A 106 3.29 6.24 -15.60
C ASP A 106 3.99 4.88 -15.71
N VAL A 107 3.44 3.84 -15.10
CA VAL A 107 4.01 2.49 -15.14
C VAL A 107 3.90 1.91 -16.54
N SER A 108 2.73 1.99 -17.18
CA SER A 108 2.50 1.44 -18.52
C SER A 108 3.41 2.07 -19.57
N SER A 109 3.66 3.38 -19.47
CA SER A 109 4.55 4.09 -20.39
C SER A 109 6.00 3.57 -20.31
N LYS A 110 6.46 3.19 -19.12
CA LYS A 110 7.80 2.61 -18.91
C LYS A 110 7.97 1.23 -19.54
N PHE A 111 6.86 0.53 -19.77
CA PHE A 111 6.83 -0.75 -20.50
C PHE A 111 6.48 -0.59 -21.98
N GLY A 112 6.41 0.64 -22.50
CA GLY A 112 6.08 0.92 -23.89
C GLY A 112 4.61 0.73 -24.26
N ILE A 113 3.72 0.66 -23.25
CA ILE A 113 2.28 0.55 -23.48
C ILE A 113 1.70 1.94 -23.67
N GLY A 114 1.13 2.19 -24.86
CA GLY A 114 0.56 3.48 -25.20
C GLY A 114 -0.69 3.81 -24.38
N LYS A 115 -0.87 5.11 -24.09
CA LYS A 115 -2.00 5.63 -23.29
C LYS A 115 -3.36 5.13 -23.80
N ASN A 116 -3.57 5.08 -25.11
CA ASN A 116 -4.84 4.64 -25.72
C ASN A 116 -5.21 3.19 -25.31
N ILE A 117 -4.22 2.30 -25.18
CA ILE A 117 -4.45 0.91 -24.75
C ILE A 117 -4.83 0.89 -23.27
N VAL A 118 -4.18 1.72 -22.48
CA VAL A 118 -4.48 1.87 -21.05
C VAL A 118 -5.90 2.38 -20.87
N ASP A 119 -6.27 3.48 -21.56
CA ASP A 119 -7.60 4.08 -21.47
C ASP A 119 -8.71 3.09 -21.86
N LEU A 120 -8.54 2.33 -22.96
CA LEU A 120 -9.48 1.28 -23.36
C LEU A 120 -9.63 0.16 -22.32
N THR A 121 -8.54 -0.15 -21.62
CA THR A 121 -8.55 -1.17 -20.55
C THR A 121 -9.27 -0.64 -19.32
N ILE A 122 -9.01 0.60 -18.96
CA ILE A 122 -9.66 1.29 -17.84
C ILE A 122 -11.17 1.39 -18.09
N ASP A 123 -11.60 1.86 -19.25
CA ASP A 123 -13.01 1.93 -19.64
C ASP A 123 -13.76 0.60 -19.42
N LYS A 124 -13.12 -0.51 -19.77
CA LYS A 124 -13.72 -1.85 -19.57
C LYS A 124 -13.83 -2.21 -18.08
N ILE A 125 -12.83 -1.82 -17.31
CA ILE A 125 -12.81 -2.06 -15.86
C ILE A 125 -13.88 -1.23 -15.18
N GLU A 126 -13.96 0.07 -15.46
CA GLU A 126 -14.94 1.00 -14.92
C GLU A 126 -16.38 0.54 -15.20
N LYS A 127 -16.67 0.17 -16.45
CA LYS A 127 -17.98 -0.38 -16.84
C LYS A 127 -18.33 -1.68 -16.12
N LYS A 128 -17.33 -2.55 -15.89
CA LYS A 128 -17.55 -3.83 -15.20
C LYS A 128 -17.84 -3.66 -13.72
N TYR A 129 -17.23 -2.67 -13.06
CA TYR A 129 -17.30 -2.50 -11.62
C TYR A 129 -18.09 -1.27 -11.16
N ASP A 130 -18.70 -0.53 -12.11
CA ASP A 130 -19.48 0.69 -11.86
C ASP A 130 -18.73 1.70 -10.99
N MET A 131 -17.55 2.11 -11.43
CA MET A 131 -16.64 2.99 -10.70
C MET A 131 -15.82 3.86 -11.64
N ASP A 132 -15.47 5.06 -11.18
CA ASP A 132 -14.48 5.93 -11.81
C ASP A 132 -13.09 5.69 -11.18
N ILE A 133 -12.11 5.35 -12.01
CA ILE A 133 -10.73 5.11 -11.55
C ILE A 133 -10.06 6.40 -11.06
N ASN A 134 -10.52 7.56 -11.51
CA ASN A 134 -10.03 8.86 -11.08
C ASN A 134 -10.37 9.14 -9.61
N ASP A 135 -11.43 8.52 -9.09
CA ASP A 135 -11.80 8.60 -7.67
C ASP A 135 -10.85 7.81 -6.77
N MET A 136 -9.93 7.01 -7.35
CA MET A 136 -8.98 6.19 -6.61
C MET A 136 -7.73 6.99 -6.21
N SER A 137 -7.90 7.93 -5.29
CA SER A 137 -6.82 8.76 -4.73
C SER A 137 -6.57 8.44 -3.26
N VAL A 138 -5.33 8.06 -2.94
CA VAL A 138 -4.89 7.82 -1.56
C VAL A 138 -4.98 9.08 -0.71
N ALA A 139 -4.69 10.26 -1.28
CA ALA A 139 -4.80 11.54 -0.59
C ALA A 139 -6.26 11.91 -0.28
N GLU A 140 -7.20 11.61 -1.18
CA GLU A 140 -8.62 11.82 -0.92
C GLU A 140 -9.12 10.88 0.18
N PHE A 141 -8.80 9.61 0.11
CA PHE A 141 -9.16 8.65 1.17
C PHE A 141 -8.55 9.01 2.53
N ALA A 142 -7.34 9.57 2.53
CA ALA A 142 -6.65 9.97 3.74
C ALA A 142 -7.42 11.04 4.56
N LYS A 143 -8.18 11.91 3.90
CA LYS A 143 -9.01 12.94 4.56
C LYS A 143 -10.04 12.34 5.54
N ASP A 144 -10.52 11.13 5.24
CA ASP A 144 -11.51 10.42 6.06
C ASP A 144 -10.85 9.53 7.14
N LEU A 145 -9.52 9.38 7.11
CA LEU A 145 -8.77 8.50 8.00
C LEU A 145 -8.13 9.21 9.21
N LYS A 146 -8.69 10.33 9.67
CA LYS A 146 -8.16 11.19 10.75
C LYS A 146 -7.85 10.45 12.07
N LYS A 147 -8.56 9.34 12.34
CA LYS A 147 -8.35 8.52 13.54
C LYS A 147 -7.33 7.41 13.37
N VAL A 148 -6.86 7.20 12.16
CA VAL A 148 -5.87 6.16 11.82
C VAL A 148 -4.49 6.79 11.84
N LYS A 149 -3.63 6.34 12.75
CA LYS A 149 -2.24 6.79 12.76
C LYS A 149 -1.54 6.28 11.50
N SER A 150 -0.80 7.12 10.81
CA SER A 150 -0.08 6.71 9.61
C SER A 150 1.39 7.12 9.61
N LEU A 151 2.21 6.26 8.98
CA LEU A 151 3.61 6.52 8.67
C LEU A 151 3.82 6.31 7.17
N ILE A 152 4.25 7.34 6.49
CA ILE A 152 4.55 7.31 5.07
C ILE A 152 6.07 7.32 4.91
N ILE A 153 6.64 6.29 4.27
CA ILE A 153 8.08 6.13 4.08
C ILE A 153 8.38 6.17 2.58
N HIS A 154 9.33 7.03 2.16
CA HIS A 154 9.67 7.17 0.75
C HIS A 154 11.15 7.42 0.52
N GLY A 155 11.70 6.84 -0.56
CA GLY A 155 13.08 7.03 -0.98
C GLY A 155 13.21 8.19 -1.98
N ASP A 156 14.22 9.03 -1.81
CA ASP A 156 14.39 10.27 -2.61
C ASP A 156 14.82 10.03 -4.06
N ILE A 157 15.30 8.82 -4.38
CA ILE A 157 15.66 8.43 -5.75
C ILE A 157 14.73 7.35 -6.33
N ASP A 158 13.48 7.30 -5.86
CA ASP A 158 12.45 6.42 -6.42
C ASP A 158 12.10 6.84 -7.85
N LYS A 159 12.48 5.99 -8.82
CA LYS A 159 12.22 6.22 -10.25
C LYS A 159 10.86 5.71 -10.71
N ILE A 160 10.15 5.00 -9.85
CA ILE A 160 8.82 4.46 -10.16
C ILE A 160 7.75 5.45 -9.72
N ILE A 161 7.85 5.93 -8.49
CA ILE A 161 6.90 6.88 -7.91
C ILE A 161 7.66 8.14 -7.48
N PRO A 162 7.43 9.28 -8.14
CA PRO A 162 8.01 10.56 -7.73
C PRO A 162 7.59 10.94 -6.31
N ILE A 163 8.50 11.57 -5.56
CA ILE A 163 8.30 11.91 -4.13
C ILE A 163 7.09 12.85 -3.89
N GLU A 164 6.69 13.61 -4.90
CA GLU A 164 5.55 14.53 -4.83
C GLU A 164 4.25 13.78 -4.54
N LYS A 165 4.13 12.53 -5.05
CA LYS A 165 2.92 11.71 -4.86
C LYS A 165 2.69 11.35 -3.39
N PRO A 166 3.63 10.72 -2.65
CA PRO A 166 3.44 10.45 -1.24
C PRO A 166 3.47 11.71 -0.36
N LEU A 167 4.10 12.81 -0.79
CA LEU A 167 4.00 14.09 -0.10
C LEU A 167 2.59 14.68 -0.16
N GLU A 168 1.88 14.49 -1.26
CA GLU A 168 0.48 14.89 -1.38
C GLU A 168 -0.40 14.07 -0.42
N VAL A 169 -0.17 12.76 -0.32
CA VAL A 169 -0.85 11.90 0.66
C VAL A 169 -0.58 12.40 2.09
N TYR A 170 0.68 12.69 2.41
CA TYR A 170 1.07 13.21 3.73
C TYR A 170 0.35 14.49 4.10
N LYS A 171 0.27 15.46 3.17
CA LYS A 171 -0.41 16.75 3.38
C LYS A 171 -1.91 16.61 3.65
N ASN A 172 -2.54 15.57 3.12
CA ASN A 172 -3.98 15.32 3.26
C ASN A 172 -4.33 14.35 4.40
N TRP A 173 -3.34 13.73 5.05
CA TRP A 173 -3.59 12.81 6.17
C TRP A 173 -3.23 13.47 7.50
N GLU A 174 -4.22 13.97 8.19
CA GLU A 174 -4.05 14.63 9.49
C GLU A 174 -3.36 13.68 10.50
N GLY A 175 -2.30 14.16 11.16
CA GLY A 175 -1.53 13.39 12.15
C GLY A 175 -0.61 12.32 11.56
N SER A 176 -0.44 12.27 10.24
CA SER A 176 0.53 11.38 9.61
C SER A 176 1.97 11.78 9.93
N LYS A 177 2.88 10.79 9.87
CA LYS A 177 4.34 11.01 9.91
C LYS A 177 4.90 10.74 8.51
N PHE A 178 5.89 11.53 8.09
CA PHE A 178 6.58 11.34 6.82
C PHE A 178 8.08 11.09 7.04
N LEU A 179 8.59 10.00 6.49
CA LEU A 179 10.00 9.65 6.53
C LEU A 179 10.57 9.62 5.11
N LYS A 180 11.41 10.60 4.79
CA LYS A 180 12.17 10.63 3.54
C LYS A 180 13.54 9.99 3.77
N LEU A 181 13.86 8.97 3.00
CA LEU A 181 15.12 8.25 3.07
C LEU A 181 16.03 8.61 1.89
N LYS A 182 17.29 8.92 2.19
CA LYS A 182 18.28 9.32 1.17
C LYS A 182 18.85 8.12 0.43
N ASN A 183 19.12 8.31 -0.86
CA ASN A 183 19.76 7.31 -1.74
C ASN A 183 19.03 5.96 -1.83
N LEU A 184 17.73 5.94 -1.57
CA LEU A 184 16.90 4.75 -1.67
C LEU A 184 15.88 4.88 -2.78
N GLY A 185 15.75 3.81 -3.57
CA GLY A 185 14.76 3.67 -4.63
C GLY A 185 13.63 2.74 -4.20
N HIS A 186 12.67 2.55 -5.10
CA HIS A 186 11.37 1.91 -4.91
C HIS A 186 11.40 0.57 -4.13
N SER A 187 12.27 -0.36 -4.52
CA SER A 187 12.33 -1.68 -3.90
C SER A 187 13.41 -1.79 -2.82
N LYS A 188 14.50 -1.01 -2.93
CA LYS A 188 15.61 -1.06 -1.95
C LYS A 188 15.17 -0.57 -0.57
N ILE A 189 14.19 0.32 -0.51
CA ILE A 189 13.61 0.86 0.72
C ILE A 189 13.07 -0.23 1.66
N LEU A 190 12.56 -1.34 1.12
CA LEU A 190 12.03 -2.46 1.89
C LEU A 190 13.10 -3.25 2.66
N ARG A 191 14.38 -3.05 2.31
CA ARG A 191 15.54 -3.71 2.94
C ARG A 191 16.37 -2.74 3.78
N SER A 192 15.99 -1.47 3.83
CA SER A 192 16.67 -0.44 4.61
C SER A 192 16.44 -0.64 6.11
N ASP A 193 17.53 -0.70 6.89
CA ASP A 193 17.44 -0.79 8.35
C ASP A 193 16.74 0.43 8.93
N GLU A 194 16.98 1.63 8.38
CA GLU A 194 16.34 2.86 8.83
C GLU A 194 14.82 2.82 8.60
N ALA A 195 14.37 2.35 7.43
CA ALA A 195 12.95 2.18 7.14
C ALA A 195 12.29 1.17 8.11
N ILE A 196 12.96 0.02 8.32
CA ILE A 196 12.44 -1.08 9.14
C ILE A 196 12.38 -0.68 10.60
N ASN A 197 13.43 -0.04 11.13
CA ASN A 197 13.45 0.41 12.51
C ASN A 197 12.40 1.50 12.77
N SER A 198 12.22 2.44 11.84
CA SER A 198 11.19 3.48 11.94
C SER A 198 9.78 2.89 11.91
N LEU A 199 9.53 1.92 11.03
CA LEU A 199 8.29 1.17 10.96
C LEU A 199 8.02 0.42 12.28
N LEU A 200 9.01 -0.30 12.80
CA LEU A 200 8.89 -1.05 14.04
C LEU A 200 8.58 -0.14 15.23
N ASN A 201 9.31 0.97 15.37
CA ASN A 201 9.09 1.95 16.43
C ASN A 201 7.67 2.54 16.35
N PHE A 202 7.24 2.92 15.13
CA PHE A 202 5.89 3.42 14.91
C PHE A 202 4.81 2.41 15.29
N LEU A 203 5.00 1.13 15.00
CA LEU A 203 4.04 0.09 15.38
C LEU A 203 3.99 -0.15 16.89
N LYS A 204 5.07 0.12 17.62
CA LYS A 204 5.16 -0.03 19.09
C LYS A 204 4.58 1.16 19.87
N GLU A 205 4.46 2.36 19.28
CA GLU A 205 3.79 3.52 19.89
C GLU A 205 2.30 3.21 20.21
#